data_9dbc08f38637eebe5fc30303dc15ee91
#
_entry.id   9dbc08f38637eebe5fc30303dc15ee91
#
_cell.length_a   1.000
_cell.length_b   1.000
_cell.length_c   1.000
_cell.angle_alpha   90.00
_cell.angle_beta   90.00
_cell.angle_gamma   90.00
#
_symmetry.space_group_name_H-M   'P 1'
#
loop_
_entity.id
_entity.type
_entity.pdbx_description
1 polymer ?
#
loop_
_entity_poly.entity_id
_entity_poly.type
_entity_poly.pdbx_seq_one_letter_code
_entity_poly.pdbx_strand_id
1 'polypeptide(L)'
;MGLFFRKLLKTTLISLMDLKANPMLVSVVAPITRLINKLGKADFRWQSLPNPFEVYADGIDLVIFEEFGAGEAALHLRDEVERNILMKDEGYRRRFRKEYDKKWGPRVWQRDFNDATIVECPDQSLKGMSFGQVAKQRSLHPVDVFLDLVVEYGTQLRWHTVIANYRHSKLEKLVSEKSLLISFADSGAHIRNMAYYNFPLRLLKLVRDAGKEGRHIMTMEEAIWRVTGELADWFNIDAGYIREGSRADIVVLDPEGLDQELDLYHEAPIEEFGNIDRMVNRNPGLVDAVLINGNIAFENEEIVESLGKERAFGQFLRAASGTQV
;
A
#
# COMPACT_ATOMS: atom_id res chain seq x y z
N MET A 1 -8.90 24.29 10.57
CA MET A 1 -10.35 24.00 10.60
C MET A 1 -10.88 23.79 12.03
N GLY A 2 -10.36 22.83 12.81
CA GLY A 2 -10.85 22.51 14.16
C GLY A 2 -10.89 23.69 15.16
N LEU A 3 -10.07 24.72 14.97
CA LEU A 3 -10.04 25.90 15.86
C LEU A 3 -11.32 26.73 15.87
N PHE A 4 -12.14 26.63 14.83
CA PHE A 4 -13.37 27.41 14.66
C PHE A 4 -14.66 26.64 15.02
N PHE A 5 -14.53 25.32 15.32
CA PHE A 5 -15.70 24.51 15.65
C PHE A 5 -15.88 24.35 17.16
N ARG A 6 -17.13 24.41 17.63
CA ARG A 6 -17.47 24.17 19.03
C ARG A 6 -17.45 22.68 19.41
N LYS A 7 -17.56 21.78 18.42
CA LYS A 7 -17.53 20.31 18.60
C LYS A 7 -16.19 19.76 18.16
N LEU A 8 -15.79 18.62 18.73
CA LEU A 8 -14.63 17.88 18.30
C LEU A 8 -14.78 17.48 16.82
N LEU A 9 -13.79 17.85 16.01
CA LEU A 9 -13.72 17.47 14.61
C LEU A 9 -12.78 16.27 14.48
N LYS A 10 -13.34 15.07 14.27
CA LYS A 10 -12.58 13.87 13.90
C LYS A 10 -12.39 13.85 12.38
N THR A 11 -11.17 13.68 11.92
CA THR A 11 -10.86 13.63 10.48
C THR A 11 -9.71 12.66 10.24
N THR A 12 -9.94 11.71 9.35
CA THR A 12 -8.89 10.84 8.82
C THR A 12 -8.25 11.48 7.61
N LEU A 13 -6.92 11.51 7.57
CA LEU A 13 -6.13 12.08 6.48
C LEU A 13 -5.41 10.96 5.73
N ILE A 14 -5.44 10.97 4.41
CA ILE A 14 -4.73 10.05 3.52
C ILE A 14 -3.33 10.60 3.33
N SER A 15 -2.39 9.88 3.33
CA SER A 15 -1.67 8.89 4.08
C SER A 15 -0.36 9.54 4.51
N LEU A 16 0.20 9.22 5.64
CA LEU A 16 1.53 9.67 6.04
C LEU A 16 2.49 8.49 6.00
N MET A 17 3.46 8.56 5.10
CA MET A 17 4.47 7.54 4.87
C MET A 17 5.86 8.16 4.77
N ASP A 18 6.90 7.38 5.01
CA ASP A 18 8.30 7.78 4.86
C ASP A 18 8.70 7.76 3.37
N LEU A 19 8.30 8.81 2.63
CA LEU A 19 8.52 8.92 1.19
C LEU A 19 10.00 9.03 0.83
N LYS A 20 10.48 8.25 -0.16
CA LYS A 20 11.81 8.43 -0.74
C LYS A 20 11.98 9.82 -1.36
N ALA A 21 10.93 10.33 -2.00
CA ALA A 21 10.93 11.65 -2.61
C ALA A 21 11.02 12.81 -1.60
N ASN A 22 10.56 12.59 -0.35
CA ASN A 22 10.58 13.60 0.71
C ASN A 22 10.77 12.96 2.09
N PRO A 23 12.00 12.56 2.44
CA PRO A 23 12.29 11.80 3.66
C PRO A 23 12.14 12.59 4.96
N MET A 24 11.89 13.91 4.90
CA MET A 24 11.66 14.75 6.08
C MET A 24 10.17 14.92 6.41
N LEU A 25 9.27 14.59 5.49
CA LEU A 25 7.83 14.87 5.60
C LEU A 25 7.23 14.33 6.91
N VAL A 26 7.48 13.07 7.23
CA VAL A 26 6.99 12.42 8.46
C VAL A 26 7.46 13.15 9.71
N SER A 27 8.74 13.56 9.74
CA SER A 27 9.35 14.20 10.89
C SER A 27 8.78 15.60 11.18
N VAL A 28 8.16 16.22 10.20
CA VAL A 28 7.52 17.55 10.30
C VAL A 28 6.01 17.43 10.52
N VAL A 29 5.35 16.61 9.73
CA VAL A 29 3.88 16.55 9.70
C VAL A 29 3.29 15.92 10.96
N ALA A 30 3.86 14.84 11.47
CA ALA A 30 3.34 14.16 12.66
C ALA A 30 3.37 15.08 13.92
N PRO A 31 4.47 15.79 14.25
CA PRO A 31 4.48 16.76 15.36
C PRO A 31 3.49 17.91 15.16
N ILE A 32 3.36 18.44 13.96
CA ILE A 32 2.38 19.52 13.66
C ILE A 32 0.95 19.01 13.89
N THR A 33 0.62 17.82 13.45
CA THR A 33 -0.70 17.23 13.68
C THR A 33 -1.01 17.08 15.16
N ARG A 34 -0.04 16.57 15.95
CA ARG A 34 -0.19 16.50 17.42
C ARG A 34 -0.42 17.88 18.06
N LEU A 35 0.33 18.91 17.60
CA LEU A 35 0.15 20.26 18.10
C LEU A 35 -1.23 20.82 17.76
N ILE A 36 -1.71 20.62 16.54
CA ILE A 36 -3.05 21.05 16.11
C ILE A 36 -4.12 20.33 16.94
N ASN A 37 -4.00 19.03 17.16
CA ASN A 37 -4.93 18.25 17.98
C ASN A 37 -4.92 18.73 19.44
N LYS A 38 -3.74 19.06 20.00
CA LYS A 38 -3.61 19.55 21.37
C LYS A 38 -4.19 20.95 21.56
N LEU A 39 -4.00 21.86 20.61
CA LEU A 39 -4.42 23.25 20.70
C LEU A 39 -5.84 23.50 20.19
N GLY A 40 -6.30 22.69 19.24
CA GLY A 40 -7.61 22.79 18.62
C GLY A 40 -8.60 21.77 19.20
N LYS A 41 -9.91 21.99 18.94
CA LYS A 41 -10.93 20.98 19.17
C LYS A 41 -10.99 20.04 17.93
N ALA A 42 -9.89 19.35 17.68
CA ALA A 42 -9.70 18.45 16.53
C ALA A 42 -9.02 17.17 16.95
N ASP A 43 -9.36 16.09 16.28
CA ASP A 43 -8.65 14.82 16.33
C ASP A 43 -8.37 14.40 14.88
N PHE A 44 -7.27 14.94 14.33
CA PHE A 44 -6.77 14.55 13.01
C PHE A 44 -5.86 13.35 13.17
N ARG A 45 -6.12 12.29 12.39
CA ARG A 45 -5.27 11.12 12.33
C ARG A 45 -4.92 10.78 10.90
N TRP A 46 -3.64 10.52 10.67
CA TRP A 46 -3.15 10.08 9.37
C TRP A 46 -3.30 8.57 9.26
N GLN A 47 -3.64 8.11 8.07
CA GLN A 47 -3.56 6.68 7.74
C GLN A 47 -2.11 6.31 7.39
N SER A 48 -1.67 5.13 7.76
CA SER A 48 -0.34 4.62 7.43
C SER A 48 -0.35 3.12 7.16
N LEU A 49 0.66 2.68 6.43
CA LEU A 49 0.90 1.29 6.06
C LEU A 49 2.10 0.77 6.86
N PRO A 50 2.02 -0.42 7.49
CA PRO A 50 3.08 -0.96 8.35
C PRO A 50 4.16 -1.75 7.60
N ASN A 51 4.28 -1.58 6.29
CA ASN A 51 5.27 -2.24 5.44
C ASN A 51 5.80 -1.29 4.36
N PRO A 52 6.86 -1.65 3.63
CA PRO A 52 7.29 -0.89 2.46
C PRO A 52 6.15 -0.66 1.48
N PHE A 53 6.05 0.56 0.98
CA PHE A 53 5.10 0.90 -0.08
C PHE A 53 5.81 0.71 -1.42
N GLU A 54 5.68 -0.47 -1.95
CA GLU A 54 6.21 -0.87 -3.24
C GLU A 54 5.07 -1.05 -4.25
N VAL A 55 5.33 -0.68 -5.48
CA VAL A 55 4.36 -0.75 -6.56
C VAL A 55 4.94 -1.46 -7.76
N TYR A 56 4.08 -2.16 -8.46
CA TYR A 56 4.39 -2.88 -9.70
C TYR A 56 3.69 -2.22 -10.87
N ALA A 57 4.27 -2.29 -12.05
CA ALA A 57 3.67 -1.72 -13.25
C ALA A 57 3.88 -2.60 -14.47
N ASP A 58 2.91 -2.60 -15.36
CA ASP A 58 2.99 -3.20 -16.68
C ASP A 58 3.29 -2.06 -17.68
N GLY A 59 4.53 -2.02 -18.19
CA GLY A 59 4.99 -0.92 -19.04
C GLY A 59 4.90 0.43 -18.33
N ILE A 60 4.10 1.36 -18.89
CA ILE A 60 3.88 2.69 -18.32
C ILE A 60 2.60 2.77 -17.45
N ASP A 61 1.86 1.68 -17.29
CA ASP A 61 0.57 1.70 -16.60
C ASP A 61 0.72 1.76 -15.08
N LEU A 62 1.07 2.97 -14.60
CA LEU A 62 1.18 3.27 -13.18
C LEU A 62 0.88 4.75 -12.93
N VAL A 63 -0.01 5.02 -12.00
CA VAL A 63 -0.51 6.37 -11.65
C VAL A 63 0.59 7.38 -11.28
N ILE A 64 1.77 6.93 -10.86
CA ILE A 64 2.90 7.84 -10.56
C ILE A 64 3.36 8.68 -11.77
N PHE A 65 3.05 8.26 -12.99
CA PHE A 65 3.36 9.04 -14.19
C PHE A 65 2.44 10.25 -14.36
N GLU A 66 1.31 10.34 -13.67
CA GLU A 66 0.47 11.55 -13.62
C GLU A 66 1.14 12.73 -12.91
N GLU A 67 2.21 12.49 -12.14
CA GLU A 67 2.92 13.55 -11.42
C GLU A 67 3.67 14.54 -12.32
N PHE A 68 3.79 14.27 -13.61
CA PHE A 68 4.44 15.15 -14.56
C PHE A 68 3.87 14.97 -15.97
N GLY A 69 3.76 16.09 -16.71
CA GLY A 69 2.96 16.14 -17.93
C GLY A 69 3.43 15.25 -19.08
N ALA A 70 4.73 14.90 -19.17
CA ALA A 70 5.19 13.93 -20.17
C ALA A 70 4.77 12.49 -19.78
N GLY A 71 4.82 12.14 -18.48
CA GLY A 71 4.33 10.86 -17.99
C GLY A 71 2.83 10.72 -18.20
N GLU A 72 2.07 11.72 -17.76
CA GLU A 72 0.63 11.80 -17.92
C GLU A 72 0.19 11.63 -19.39
N ALA A 73 0.86 12.31 -20.31
CA ALA A 73 0.54 12.24 -21.72
C ALA A 73 0.63 10.81 -22.31
N ALA A 74 1.63 10.03 -21.92
CA ALA A 74 1.76 8.64 -22.38
C ALA A 74 0.82 7.69 -21.63
N LEU A 75 0.61 7.89 -20.33
CA LEU A 75 -0.28 7.07 -19.51
C LEU A 75 -1.73 7.13 -20.01
N HIS A 76 -2.21 8.33 -20.40
CA HIS A 76 -3.58 8.51 -20.86
C HIS A 76 -3.84 8.11 -22.32
N LEU A 77 -2.80 7.88 -23.12
CA LEU A 77 -2.95 7.30 -24.44
C LEU A 77 -3.21 5.79 -24.34
N ARG A 78 -4.48 5.42 -24.51
CA ARG A 78 -4.92 4.01 -24.40
C ARG A 78 -4.57 3.19 -25.65
N ASP A 79 -4.54 3.83 -26.82
CA ASP A 79 -4.11 3.18 -28.05
C ASP A 79 -2.59 2.97 -28.03
N GLU A 80 -2.19 1.71 -28.11
CA GLU A 80 -0.77 1.33 -28.03
C GLU A 80 0.05 1.87 -29.20
N VAL A 81 -0.53 1.93 -30.40
CA VAL A 81 0.16 2.41 -31.60
C VAL A 81 0.45 3.90 -31.47
N GLU A 82 -0.56 4.70 -31.08
CA GLU A 82 -0.40 6.14 -30.86
C GLU A 82 0.58 6.42 -29.72
N ARG A 83 0.49 5.67 -28.63
CA ARG A 83 1.41 5.77 -27.50
C ARG A 83 2.85 5.46 -27.89
N ASN A 84 3.08 4.42 -28.71
CA ASN A 84 4.40 4.05 -29.18
C ASN A 84 4.95 5.09 -30.17
N ILE A 85 4.11 5.72 -30.99
CA ILE A 85 4.52 6.86 -31.85
C ILE A 85 5.00 8.02 -30.98
N LEU A 86 4.22 8.39 -29.94
CA LEU A 86 4.60 9.44 -29.00
C LEU A 86 5.93 9.13 -28.32
N MET A 87 6.09 7.91 -27.78
CA MET A 87 7.30 7.49 -27.05
C MET A 87 8.56 7.42 -27.92
N LYS A 88 8.41 7.30 -29.25
CA LYS A 88 9.52 7.36 -30.23
C LYS A 88 9.88 8.78 -30.62
N ASP A 89 9.02 9.77 -30.41
CA ASP A 89 9.28 11.15 -30.76
C ASP A 89 10.41 11.77 -29.92
N GLU A 90 11.42 12.30 -30.58
CA GLU A 90 12.58 12.89 -29.91
C GLU A 90 12.24 14.15 -29.11
N GLY A 91 11.26 14.92 -29.52
CA GLY A 91 10.78 16.09 -28.76
C GLY A 91 10.12 15.68 -27.46
N TYR A 92 9.29 14.65 -27.52
CA TYR A 92 8.66 14.05 -26.35
C TYR A 92 9.71 13.45 -25.40
N ARG A 93 10.69 12.68 -25.88
CA ARG A 93 11.77 12.09 -25.07
C ARG A 93 12.59 13.16 -24.35
N ARG A 94 12.95 14.25 -25.04
CA ARG A 94 13.64 15.40 -24.40
C ARG A 94 12.79 16.02 -23.29
N ARG A 95 11.48 16.17 -23.50
CA ARG A 95 10.57 16.69 -22.49
C ARG A 95 10.49 15.74 -21.31
N PHE A 96 10.31 14.44 -21.53
CA PHE A 96 10.24 13.42 -20.49
C PHE A 96 11.52 13.42 -19.64
N ARG A 97 12.72 13.39 -20.26
CA ARG A 97 13.99 13.48 -19.53
C ARG A 97 14.06 14.73 -18.66
N LYS A 98 13.74 15.90 -19.21
CA LYS A 98 13.73 17.18 -18.47
C LYS A 98 12.80 17.16 -17.26
N GLU A 99 11.60 16.61 -17.39
CA GLU A 99 10.62 16.53 -16.31
C GLU A 99 10.98 15.44 -15.30
N TYR A 100 11.51 14.32 -15.74
CA TYR A 100 12.05 13.25 -14.89
C TYR A 100 13.22 13.74 -14.04
N ASP A 101 14.18 14.45 -14.63
CA ASP A 101 15.36 14.97 -13.93
C ASP A 101 15.04 16.11 -12.96
N LYS A 102 13.89 16.74 -13.09
CA LYS A 102 13.43 17.78 -12.16
C LYS A 102 13.03 17.16 -10.82
N LYS A 103 13.99 17.03 -9.90
CA LYS A 103 13.79 16.48 -8.55
C LYS A 103 13.20 17.49 -7.55
N TRP A 104 12.66 18.59 -8.02
CA TRP A 104 12.15 19.70 -7.23
C TRP A 104 10.63 19.78 -7.27
N GLY A 105 10.00 20.05 -6.13
CA GLY A 105 8.55 20.19 -5.99
C GLY A 105 7.85 18.99 -5.32
N PRO A 106 6.56 19.13 -5.02
CA PRO A 106 5.75 18.07 -4.44
C PRO A 106 5.70 16.87 -5.38
N ARG A 107 6.01 15.70 -4.86
CA ARG A 107 5.90 14.42 -5.57
C ARG A 107 5.88 13.26 -4.58
N VAL A 108 5.29 12.15 -4.98
CA VAL A 108 5.29 10.90 -4.24
C VAL A 108 6.42 9.99 -4.74
N TRP A 109 6.57 9.87 -6.06
CA TRP A 109 7.64 9.07 -6.63
C TRP A 109 8.97 9.85 -6.67
N GLN A 110 10.06 9.21 -6.23
CA GLN A 110 11.42 9.77 -6.28
C GLN A 110 11.94 10.02 -7.69
N ARG A 111 11.30 9.48 -8.72
CA ARG A 111 11.70 9.52 -10.14
C ARG A 111 13.13 9.02 -10.33
N ASP A 112 13.37 7.81 -9.85
CA ASP A 112 14.69 7.19 -9.97
C ASP A 112 14.57 5.79 -10.59
N PHE A 113 14.90 5.68 -11.85
CA PHE A 113 14.94 4.41 -12.58
C PHE A 113 16.14 3.51 -12.19
N ASN A 114 17.09 3.99 -11.37
CA ASN A 114 18.07 3.11 -10.73
C ASN A 114 17.44 2.26 -9.63
N ASP A 115 16.31 2.70 -9.10
CA ASP A 115 15.52 2.07 -8.03
C ASP A 115 14.24 1.42 -8.57
N ALA A 116 14.18 1.19 -9.88
CA ALA A 116 13.08 0.52 -10.55
C ALA A 116 13.60 -0.73 -11.24
N THR A 117 13.17 -1.90 -10.76
CA THR A 117 13.71 -3.22 -11.16
C THR A 117 12.73 -3.96 -12.06
N ILE A 118 13.23 -4.54 -13.15
CA ILE A 118 12.46 -5.37 -14.09
C ILE A 118 12.19 -6.72 -13.42
N VAL A 119 10.92 -7.05 -13.26
CA VAL A 119 10.44 -8.30 -12.63
C VAL A 119 10.21 -9.37 -13.68
N GLU A 120 9.52 -9.00 -14.77
CA GLU A 120 9.27 -9.89 -15.89
C GLU A 120 9.47 -9.12 -17.21
N CYS A 121 10.04 -9.81 -18.19
CA CYS A 121 10.28 -9.28 -19.53
C CYS A 121 10.48 -10.46 -20.48
N PRO A 122 10.05 -10.36 -21.76
CA PRO A 122 10.37 -11.36 -22.78
C PRO A 122 11.88 -11.61 -22.94
N ASP A 123 12.69 -10.56 -22.84
CA ASP A 123 14.14 -10.70 -22.71
C ASP A 123 14.54 -11.04 -21.28
N GLN A 124 14.76 -12.34 -21.03
CA GLN A 124 15.10 -12.85 -19.71
C GLN A 124 16.45 -12.32 -19.18
N SER A 125 17.33 -11.79 -20.03
CA SER A 125 18.61 -11.22 -19.58
C SER A 125 18.43 -9.91 -18.81
N LEU A 126 17.27 -9.25 -18.95
CA LEU A 126 16.92 -8.01 -18.27
C LEU A 126 16.27 -8.25 -16.90
N LYS A 127 15.80 -9.45 -16.63
CA LYS A 127 15.11 -9.77 -15.36
C LYS A 127 16.06 -9.58 -14.17
N GLY A 128 15.57 -8.86 -13.15
CA GLY A 128 16.35 -8.51 -11.95
C GLY A 128 17.25 -7.28 -12.12
N MET A 129 17.37 -6.71 -13.32
CA MET A 129 18.11 -5.48 -13.54
C MET A 129 17.23 -4.25 -13.31
N SER A 130 17.83 -3.17 -12.80
CA SER A 130 17.15 -1.87 -12.84
C SER A 130 17.30 -1.24 -14.24
N PHE A 131 16.34 -0.34 -14.59
CA PHE A 131 16.48 0.43 -15.82
C PHE A 131 17.77 1.24 -15.87
N GLY A 132 18.24 1.73 -14.70
CA GLY A 132 19.53 2.42 -14.59
C GLY A 132 20.73 1.52 -14.88
N GLN A 133 20.70 0.25 -14.49
CA GLN A 133 21.76 -0.72 -14.83
C GLN A 133 21.77 -1.00 -16.33
N VAL A 134 20.59 -1.20 -16.93
CA VAL A 134 20.47 -1.38 -18.39
C VAL A 134 20.95 -0.14 -19.14
N ALA A 135 20.58 1.05 -18.64
CA ALA A 135 21.02 2.33 -19.23
C ALA A 135 22.54 2.48 -19.21
N LYS A 136 23.19 2.10 -18.11
CA LYS A 136 24.66 2.09 -18.01
C LYS A 136 25.29 1.14 -19.00
N GLN A 137 24.76 -0.07 -19.19
CA GLN A 137 25.26 -1.03 -20.16
C GLN A 137 25.11 -0.53 -21.60
N ARG A 138 23.98 0.12 -21.91
CA ARG A 138 23.68 0.64 -23.27
C ARG A 138 24.26 2.04 -23.52
N SER A 139 24.89 2.68 -22.52
CA SER A 139 25.36 4.07 -22.58
C SER A 139 24.26 5.05 -22.98
N LEU A 140 23.04 4.86 -22.45
CA LEU A 140 21.86 5.66 -22.69
C LEU A 140 21.36 6.33 -21.40
N HIS A 141 20.48 7.31 -21.54
CA HIS A 141 19.77 7.88 -20.40
C HIS A 141 18.72 6.88 -19.88
N PRO A 142 18.51 6.72 -18.53
CA PRO A 142 17.56 5.75 -17.99
C PRO A 142 16.13 5.91 -18.53
N VAL A 143 15.69 7.13 -18.81
CA VAL A 143 14.39 7.40 -19.45
C VAL A 143 14.31 6.80 -20.86
N ASP A 144 15.37 6.92 -21.64
CA ASP A 144 15.38 6.39 -23.02
C ASP A 144 15.28 4.86 -22.99
N VAL A 145 16.03 4.21 -22.09
CA VAL A 145 15.92 2.76 -21.89
C VAL A 145 14.51 2.35 -21.47
N PHE A 146 13.93 3.07 -20.50
CA PHE A 146 12.56 2.79 -20.06
C PHE A 146 11.57 2.90 -21.22
N LEU A 147 11.61 3.99 -21.97
CA LEU A 147 10.72 4.22 -23.12
C LEU A 147 10.95 3.20 -24.24
N ASP A 148 12.22 2.84 -24.54
CA ASP A 148 12.54 1.81 -25.54
C ASP A 148 11.94 0.47 -25.15
N LEU A 149 12.12 0.04 -23.89
CA LEU A 149 11.59 -1.24 -23.41
C LEU A 149 10.06 -1.25 -23.35
N VAL A 150 9.43 -0.12 -23.00
CA VAL A 150 7.96 0.00 -23.05
C VAL A 150 7.45 -0.09 -24.48
N VAL A 151 8.14 0.55 -25.44
CA VAL A 151 7.78 0.48 -26.87
C VAL A 151 7.96 -0.93 -27.42
N GLU A 152 8.99 -1.65 -26.97
CA GLU A 152 9.34 -2.98 -27.46
C GLU A 152 8.45 -4.08 -26.87
N TYR A 153 8.17 -4.02 -25.57
CA TYR A 153 7.50 -5.10 -24.84
C TYR A 153 6.10 -4.75 -24.31
N GLY A 154 5.72 -3.47 -24.32
CA GLY A 154 4.39 -3.04 -23.86
C GLY A 154 4.09 -3.49 -22.45
N THR A 155 2.93 -4.11 -22.26
CA THR A 155 2.47 -4.64 -20.96
C THR A 155 3.19 -5.91 -20.51
N GLN A 156 4.00 -6.54 -21.37
CA GLN A 156 4.84 -7.69 -20.99
C GLN A 156 6.11 -7.25 -20.22
N LEU A 157 6.40 -5.95 -20.18
CA LEU A 157 7.46 -5.38 -19.34
C LEU A 157 6.87 -5.12 -17.95
N ARG A 158 7.11 -6.01 -16.99
CA ARG A 158 6.70 -5.82 -15.62
C ARG A 158 7.87 -5.39 -14.75
N TRP A 159 7.70 -4.34 -13.99
CA TRP A 159 8.74 -3.79 -13.11
C TRP A 159 8.17 -3.29 -11.80
N HIS A 160 9.01 -3.11 -10.80
CA HIS A 160 8.62 -2.58 -9.49
C HIS A 160 9.55 -1.49 -9.00
N THR A 161 9.06 -0.66 -8.09
CA THR A 161 9.85 0.30 -7.32
C THR A 161 9.26 0.49 -5.93
N VAL A 162 10.13 0.80 -4.96
CA VAL A 162 9.71 1.14 -3.60
C VAL A 162 9.60 2.65 -3.48
N ILE A 163 8.43 3.15 -3.14
CA ILE A 163 8.12 4.60 -3.07
C ILE A 163 8.31 5.15 -1.65
N ALA A 164 7.90 4.36 -0.63
CA ALA A 164 7.89 4.81 0.75
C ALA A 164 8.16 3.67 1.74
N ASN A 165 8.33 4.04 3.01
CA ASN A 165 8.49 3.12 4.14
C ASN A 165 9.67 2.14 4.01
N TYR A 166 10.69 2.53 3.25
CA TYR A 166 11.86 1.68 2.94
C TYR A 166 12.88 1.63 4.08
N ARG A 167 12.83 2.60 5.01
CA ARG A 167 13.75 2.68 6.15
C ARG A 167 13.15 1.99 7.37
N HIS A 168 13.57 0.78 7.67
CA HIS A 168 13.02 -0.06 8.73
C HIS A 168 12.87 0.69 10.07
N SER A 169 13.93 1.38 10.53
CA SER A 169 13.89 2.15 11.78
C SER A 169 12.93 3.34 11.78
N LYS A 170 12.61 3.88 10.59
CA LYS A 170 11.60 4.93 10.44
C LYS A 170 10.19 4.34 10.42
N LEU A 171 10.03 3.21 9.78
CA LEU A 171 8.77 2.47 9.76
C LEU A 171 8.36 2.06 11.19
N GLU A 172 9.28 1.52 12.00
CA GLU A 172 9.03 1.19 13.41
C GLU A 172 8.53 2.40 14.21
N LYS A 173 9.16 3.57 14.02
CA LYS A 173 8.72 4.81 14.65
C LYS A 173 7.37 5.29 14.13
N LEU A 174 7.11 5.11 12.84
CA LEU A 174 5.87 5.50 12.21
C LEU A 174 4.69 4.70 12.77
N VAL A 175 4.82 3.37 12.84
CA VAL A 175 3.76 2.50 13.37
C VAL A 175 3.52 2.69 14.88
N SER A 176 4.50 3.22 15.62
CA SER A 176 4.35 3.56 17.05
C SER A 176 3.70 4.93 17.28
N GLU A 177 3.52 5.74 16.24
CA GLU A 177 2.98 7.09 16.37
C GLU A 177 1.46 7.08 16.60
N LYS A 178 1.01 7.58 17.74
CA LYS A 178 -0.41 7.57 18.16
C LYS A 178 -1.33 8.48 17.33
N SER A 179 -0.78 9.44 16.60
CA SER A 179 -1.55 10.28 15.67
C SER A 179 -1.77 9.62 14.30
N LEU A 180 -1.33 8.36 14.13
CA LEU A 180 -1.55 7.57 12.94
C LEU A 180 -2.47 6.38 13.23
N LEU A 181 -3.30 6.04 12.24
CA LEU A 181 -4.08 4.81 12.19
C LEU A 181 -3.39 3.84 11.22
N ILE A 182 -3.26 2.59 11.60
CA ILE A 182 -2.80 1.53 10.70
C ILE A 182 -4.02 1.03 9.92
N SER A 183 -4.34 1.70 8.83
CA SER A 183 -5.61 1.51 8.11
C SER A 183 -5.53 1.81 6.62
N PHE A 184 -4.33 1.93 6.05
CA PHE A 184 -4.13 2.27 4.65
C PHE A 184 -3.62 1.06 3.86
N ALA A 185 -4.28 0.68 2.80
CA ALA A 185 -3.86 -0.40 1.90
C ALA A 185 -3.79 0.05 0.44
N ASP A 186 -4.72 0.91 -0.01
CA ASP A 186 -4.85 1.44 -1.38
C ASP A 186 -4.90 0.36 -2.49
N SER A 187 -5.14 -0.89 -2.12
CA SER A 187 -5.03 -2.01 -3.06
C SER A 187 -6.29 -2.25 -3.87
N GLY A 188 -7.45 -1.76 -3.41
CA GLY A 188 -8.74 -2.03 -4.06
C GLY A 188 -8.89 -1.36 -5.43
N ALA A 189 -8.26 -0.20 -5.65
CA ALA A 189 -8.27 0.52 -6.91
C ALA A 189 -7.11 0.14 -7.84
N HIS A 190 -6.05 -0.48 -7.31
CA HIS A 190 -4.78 -0.71 -8.01
C HIS A 190 -4.42 -2.20 -8.05
N ILE A 191 -5.37 -3.04 -8.47
CA ILE A 191 -5.28 -4.52 -8.40
C ILE A 191 -4.06 -5.11 -9.13
N ARG A 192 -3.52 -4.43 -10.14
CA ARG A 192 -2.30 -4.83 -10.87
C ARG A 192 -1.03 -4.27 -10.24
N ASN A 193 -1.15 -3.23 -9.41
CA ASN A 193 0.00 -2.46 -8.97
C ASN A 193 0.41 -2.78 -7.52
N MET A 194 -0.52 -3.23 -6.67
CA MET A 194 -0.24 -3.51 -5.26
C MET A 194 -1.27 -4.44 -4.61
N ALA A 195 -0.85 -5.15 -3.56
CA ALA A 195 -1.72 -5.98 -2.73
C ALA A 195 -1.27 -5.92 -1.27
N TYR A 196 -1.86 -4.99 -0.50
CA TYR A 196 -1.56 -4.84 0.93
C TYR A 196 -2.73 -5.28 1.81
N TYR A 197 -3.55 -6.20 1.32
CA TYR A 197 -4.72 -6.71 2.07
C TYR A 197 -4.33 -7.36 3.39
N ASN A 198 -3.10 -7.91 3.47
CA ASN A 198 -2.53 -8.53 4.66
C ASN A 198 -1.76 -7.54 5.57
N PHE A 199 -1.92 -6.22 5.39
CA PHE A 199 -1.20 -5.23 6.20
C PHE A 199 -1.38 -5.41 7.72
N PRO A 200 -2.53 -5.88 8.27
CA PRO A 200 -2.64 -6.16 9.68
C PRO A 200 -1.66 -7.24 10.15
N LEU A 201 -1.53 -8.32 9.37
CA LEU A 201 -0.59 -9.41 9.65
C LEU A 201 0.87 -8.95 9.54
N ARG A 202 1.18 -8.07 8.59
CA ARG A 202 2.51 -7.45 8.45
C ARG A 202 2.87 -6.56 9.64
N LEU A 203 1.90 -5.89 10.28
CA LEU A 203 2.14 -5.19 11.54
C LEU A 203 2.55 -6.16 12.65
N LEU A 204 1.82 -7.28 12.80
CA LEU A 204 2.13 -8.29 13.81
C LEU A 204 3.52 -8.90 13.58
N LYS A 205 3.86 -9.20 12.32
CA LYS A 205 5.19 -9.67 11.93
C LYS A 205 6.27 -8.65 12.30
N LEU A 206 6.09 -7.36 11.95
CA LEU A 206 7.05 -6.29 12.25
C LEU A 206 7.32 -6.19 13.77
N VAL A 207 6.27 -6.27 14.58
CA VAL A 207 6.39 -6.19 16.06
C VAL A 207 7.09 -7.42 16.62
N ARG A 208 6.73 -8.62 16.14
CA ARG A 208 7.38 -9.87 16.55
C ARG A 208 8.86 -9.89 16.19
N ASP A 209 9.20 -9.53 14.94
CA ASP A 209 10.58 -9.57 14.44
C ASP A 209 11.47 -8.56 15.18
N ALA A 210 10.95 -7.36 15.45
CA ALA A 210 11.64 -6.39 16.30
C ALA A 210 11.90 -6.95 17.71
N GLY A 211 10.90 -7.62 18.32
CA GLY A 211 11.05 -8.26 19.62
C GLY A 211 12.11 -9.36 19.62
N LYS A 212 12.16 -10.21 18.57
CA LYS A 212 13.20 -11.23 18.41
C LYS A 212 14.61 -10.64 18.32
N GLU A 213 14.74 -9.43 17.79
CA GLU A 213 16.01 -8.69 17.69
C GLU A 213 16.30 -7.79 18.91
N GLY A 214 15.52 -7.90 19.98
CA GLY A 214 15.70 -7.12 21.22
C GLY A 214 15.26 -5.66 21.11
N ARG A 215 14.53 -5.28 20.07
CA ARG A 215 13.93 -3.95 19.92
C ARG A 215 12.47 -3.98 20.40
N HIS A 216 12.05 -2.90 21.04
CA HIS A 216 10.67 -2.75 21.49
C HIS A 216 9.98 -1.66 20.68
N ILE A 217 8.98 -2.04 19.89
CA ILE A 217 8.10 -1.12 19.15
C ILE A 217 6.82 -0.86 19.97
N MET A 218 6.12 -1.94 20.28
CA MET A 218 4.90 -2.03 21.09
C MET A 218 4.71 -3.49 21.53
N THR A 219 3.75 -3.78 22.38
CA THR A 219 3.40 -5.17 22.69
C THR A 219 2.57 -5.78 21.55
N MET A 220 2.47 -7.11 21.50
CA MET A 220 1.65 -7.80 20.50
C MET A 220 0.17 -7.45 20.69
N GLU A 221 -0.29 -7.34 21.94
CA GLU A 221 -1.66 -6.94 22.28
C GLU A 221 -1.97 -5.52 21.80
N GLU A 222 -1.01 -4.59 21.94
CA GLU A 222 -1.15 -3.23 21.41
C GLU A 222 -1.22 -3.25 19.88
N ALA A 223 -0.40 -4.06 19.20
CA ALA A 223 -0.43 -4.20 17.75
C ALA A 223 -1.78 -4.74 17.24
N ILE A 224 -2.31 -5.77 17.90
CA ILE A 224 -3.65 -6.31 17.62
C ILE A 224 -4.71 -5.23 17.83
N TRP A 225 -4.70 -4.54 18.97
CA TRP A 225 -5.64 -3.47 19.24
C TRP A 225 -5.59 -2.35 18.19
N ARG A 226 -4.41 -1.99 17.69
CA ARG A 226 -4.25 -0.94 16.68
C ARG A 226 -4.90 -1.26 15.33
N VAL A 227 -5.07 -2.54 14.98
CA VAL A 227 -5.73 -2.97 13.73
C VAL A 227 -7.15 -3.49 13.96
N THR A 228 -7.66 -3.42 15.18
CA THR A 228 -9.01 -3.87 15.57
C THR A 228 -9.74 -2.80 16.39
N GLY A 229 -9.59 -2.80 17.70
CA GLY A 229 -10.31 -1.95 18.65
C GLY A 229 -10.06 -0.45 18.41
N GLU A 230 -8.81 -0.02 18.15
CA GLU A 230 -8.50 1.39 17.87
C GLU A 230 -9.29 1.93 16.68
N LEU A 231 -9.40 1.15 15.61
CA LEU A 231 -10.16 1.54 14.43
C LEU A 231 -11.66 1.57 14.70
N ALA A 232 -12.17 0.56 15.42
CA ALA A 232 -13.57 0.50 15.81
C ALA A 232 -13.97 1.68 16.68
N ASP A 233 -13.16 2.02 17.69
CA ASP A 233 -13.37 3.20 18.56
C ASP A 233 -13.27 4.51 17.75
N TRP A 234 -12.32 4.60 16.83
CA TRP A 234 -12.18 5.78 15.97
C TRP A 234 -13.41 6.02 15.09
N PHE A 235 -13.91 4.97 14.44
CA PHE A 235 -15.09 5.05 13.57
C PHE A 235 -16.42 4.92 14.33
N ASN A 236 -16.36 4.71 15.64
CA ASN A 236 -17.52 4.52 16.52
C ASN A 236 -18.45 3.40 16.03
N ILE A 237 -17.87 2.26 15.72
CA ILE A 237 -18.58 1.03 15.32
C ILE A 237 -18.45 -0.03 16.40
N ASP A 238 -19.49 -0.86 16.57
CA ASP A 238 -19.48 -1.98 17.50
C ASP A 238 -18.76 -3.18 16.89
N ALA A 239 -17.43 -3.15 17.01
CA ALA A 239 -16.52 -4.18 16.47
C ALA A 239 -15.17 -4.14 17.19
N GLY A 240 -14.25 -5.03 16.82
CA GLY A 240 -12.83 -5.00 17.18
C GLY A 240 -12.52 -5.48 18.60
N TYR A 241 -13.47 -6.05 19.31
CA TYR A 241 -13.33 -6.58 20.67
C TYR A 241 -13.95 -7.96 20.82
N ILE A 242 -13.28 -8.82 21.56
CA ILE A 242 -13.82 -10.12 21.99
C ILE A 242 -14.41 -9.92 23.39
N ARG A 243 -15.74 -9.86 23.49
CA ARG A 243 -16.50 -9.67 24.73
C ARG A 243 -17.75 -10.53 24.69
N GLU A 244 -18.20 -11.00 25.86
CA GLU A 244 -19.47 -11.70 25.98
C GLU A 244 -20.62 -10.82 25.46
N GLY A 245 -21.48 -11.38 24.61
CA GLY A 245 -22.59 -10.65 23.98
C GLY A 245 -22.22 -9.81 22.78
N SER A 246 -20.94 -9.66 22.44
CA SER A 246 -20.50 -8.97 21.22
C SER A 246 -20.57 -9.91 20.00
N ARG A 247 -20.59 -9.29 18.81
CA ARG A 247 -20.54 -10.03 17.55
C ARG A 247 -19.21 -10.77 17.42
N ALA A 248 -19.29 -12.04 17.01
CA ALA A 248 -18.13 -12.90 16.85
C ALA A 248 -17.55 -12.80 15.43
N ASP A 249 -16.87 -11.68 15.11
CA ASP A 249 -15.98 -11.56 13.96
C ASP A 249 -14.56 -11.83 14.47
N ILE A 250 -14.03 -13.01 14.20
CA ILE A 250 -12.81 -13.52 14.84
C ILE A 250 -11.90 -14.11 13.77
N VAL A 251 -10.60 -13.82 13.90
CA VAL A 251 -9.54 -14.47 13.12
C VAL A 251 -8.69 -15.29 14.09
N VAL A 252 -8.48 -16.56 13.78
CA VAL A 252 -7.56 -17.45 14.50
C VAL A 252 -6.28 -17.54 13.70
N LEU A 253 -5.15 -17.27 14.35
CA LEU A 253 -3.83 -17.20 13.72
C LEU A 253 -2.86 -18.18 14.40
N ASP A 254 -2.06 -18.86 13.59
CA ASP A 254 -0.84 -19.52 14.06
C ASP A 254 0.31 -18.48 14.07
N PRO A 255 0.86 -18.11 15.24
CA PRO A 255 1.95 -17.15 15.32
C PRO A 255 3.22 -17.56 14.55
N GLU A 256 3.47 -18.85 14.35
CA GLU A 256 4.64 -19.34 13.62
C GLU A 256 4.54 -18.99 12.12
N GLY A 257 3.34 -18.87 11.57
CA GLY A 257 3.10 -18.43 10.20
C GLY A 257 3.35 -16.94 9.92
N LEU A 258 3.71 -16.13 10.91
CA LEU A 258 4.13 -14.73 10.71
C LEU A 258 5.56 -14.68 10.13
N ASP A 259 5.80 -15.25 8.99
CA ASP A 259 7.11 -15.40 8.39
C ASP A 259 7.32 -14.53 7.13
N GLN A 260 8.35 -14.85 6.34
CA GLN A 260 8.68 -14.08 5.14
C GLN A 260 7.70 -14.29 3.97
N GLU A 261 6.87 -15.35 3.99
CA GLU A 261 5.85 -15.60 2.97
C GLU A 261 4.84 -14.43 2.87
N LEU A 262 4.61 -13.71 3.99
CA LEU A 262 3.78 -12.52 4.02
C LEU A 262 4.26 -11.40 3.10
N ASP A 263 5.54 -11.37 2.78
CA ASP A 263 6.18 -10.30 2.03
C ASP A 263 6.40 -10.68 0.55
N LEU A 264 6.09 -11.94 0.18
CA LEU A 264 6.32 -12.41 -1.18
C LEU A 264 5.31 -11.86 -2.18
N TYR A 265 5.80 -11.68 -3.40
CA TYR A 265 5.01 -11.30 -4.55
C TYR A 265 4.25 -12.49 -5.11
N HIS A 266 2.92 -12.34 -5.26
CA HIS A 266 2.06 -13.33 -5.88
C HIS A 266 1.07 -12.69 -6.85
N GLU A 267 0.71 -13.40 -7.91
CA GLU A 267 -0.35 -13.03 -8.83
C GLU A 267 -1.35 -14.20 -8.98
N ALA A 268 -2.59 -13.85 -9.26
CA ALA A 268 -3.63 -14.80 -9.60
C ALA A 268 -4.66 -14.16 -10.54
N PRO A 269 -5.25 -14.93 -11.48
CA PRO A 269 -6.30 -14.44 -12.35
C PRO A 269 -7.59 -14.16 -11.57
N ILE A 270 -8.37 -13.19 -12.06
CA ILE A 270 -9.76 -12.96 -11.63
C ILE A 270 -10.66 -13.48 -12.74
N GLU A 271 -11.29 -14.63 -12.53
CA GLU A 271 -12.15 -15.28 -13.53
C GLU A 271 -13.34 -14.39 -13.94
N GLU A 272 -13.96 -13.71 -12.97
CA GLU A 272 -15.12 -12.83 -13.18
C GLU A 272 -14.81 -11.61 -14.04
N PHE A 273 -13.54 -11.24 -14.17
CA PHE A 273 -13.08 -10.12 -14.98
C PHE A 273 -12.29 -10.56 -16.21
N GLY A 274 -12.59 -11.74 -16.75
CA GLY A 274 -11.98 -12.23 -17.97
C GLY A 274 -10.54 -12.71 -17.79
N ASN A 275 -10.22 -13.27 -16.65
CA ASN A 275 -8.90 -13.79 -16.28
C ASN A 275 -7.78 -12.73 -16.28
N ILE A 276 -8.12 -11.49 -15.93
CA ILE A 276 -7.09 -10.46 -15.70
C ILE A 276 -6.31 -10.84 -14.44
N ASP A 277 -4.99 -10.92 -14.56
CA ASP A 277 -4.11 -11.14 -13.42
C ASP A 277 -4.18 -9.96 -12.44
N ARG A 278 -4.21 -10.26 -11.16
CA ARG A 278 -4.09 -9.28 -10.08
C ARG A 278 -3.02 -9.69 -9.10
N MET A 279 -2.47 -8.73 -8.40
CA MET A 279 -1.65 -9.02 -7.22
C MET A 279 -2.54 -9.56 -6.09
N VAL A 280 -2.04 -10.56 -5.38
CA VAL A 280 -2.72 -11.18 -4.25
C VAL A 280 -1.74 -11.37 -3.10
N ASN A 281 -2.28 -11.54 -1.88
CA ASN A 281 -1.48 -12.03 -0.75
C ASN A 281 -1.72 -13.52 -0.56
N ARG A 282 -0.67 -14.25 -0.18
CA ARG A 282 -0.73 -15.64 0.24
C ARG A 282 -0.12 -15.76 1.63
N ASN A 283 -0.84 -16.40 2.53
CA ASN A 283 -0.43 -16.52 3.93
C ASN A 283 -0.63 -17.98 4.39
N PRO A 284 -0.03 -18.97 3.69
CA PRO A 284 -0.24 -20.38 4.02
C PRO A 284 0.20 -20.67 5.46
N GLY A 285 -0.62 -21.45 6.17
CA GLY A 285 -0.36 -21.87 7.55
C GLY A 285 -0.42 -20.75 8.61
N LEU A 286 -0.84 -19.53 8.23
CA LEU A 286 -0.95 -18.42 9.20
C LEU A 286 -2.38 -18.23 9.71
N VAL A 287 -3.37 -18.33 8.83
CA VAL A 287 -4.78 -18.13 9.19
C VAL A 287 -5.46 -19.48 9.30
N ASP A 288 -5.69 -19.95 10.53
CA ASP A 288 -6.37 -21.23 10.78
C ASP A 288 -7.86 -21.13 10.51
N ALA A 289 -8.50 -20.03 10.94
CA ALA A 289 -9.92 -19.83 10.72
C ALA A 289 -10.31 -18.35 10.72
N VAL A 290 -11.36 -18.04 9.97
CA VAL A 290 -12.07 -16.75 10.02
C VAL A 290 -13.54 -17.01 10.31
N LEU A 291 -14.04 -16.37 11.36
CA LEU A 291 -15.46 -16.38 11.70
C LEU A 291 -16.06 -15.02 11.43
N ILE A 292 -17.22 -15.00 10.82
CA ILE A 292 -18.02 -13.78 10.59
C ILE A 292 -19.38 -13.99 11.27
N ASN A 293 -19.69 -13.13 12.22
CA ASN A 293 -20.91 -13.23 13.03
C ASN A 293 -21.11 -14.65 13.64
N GLY A 294 -20.02 -15.29 14.07
CA GLY A 294 -20.00 -16.62 14.66
C GLY A 294 -20.06 -17.79 13.67
N ASN A 295 -20.15 -17.52 12.37
CA ASN A 295 -20.13 -18.57 11.34
C ASN A 295 -18.74 -18.68 10.71
N ILE A 296 -18.24 -19.89 10.55
CA ILE A 296 -16.95 -20.13 9.89
C ILE A 296 -17.06 -19.71 8.43
N ALA A 297 -16.21 -18.76 8.03
CA ALA A 297 -16.12 -18.24 6.67
C ALA A 297 -14.90 -18.77 5.91
N PHE A 298 -13.85 -19.16 6.66
CA PHE A 298 -12.61 -19.72 6.13
C PHE A 298 -12.04 -20.69 7.15
N GLU A 299 -11.63 -21.86 6.73
CA GLU A 299 -10.88 -22.86 7.48
C GLU A 299 -10.20 -23.86 6.53
N ASN A 300 -9.17 -24.57 7.01
CA ASN A 300 -8.44 -25.56 6.21
C ASN A 300 -7.90 -24.99 4.88
N GLU A 301 -7.42 -23.75 4.87
CA GLU A 301 -6.93 -23.03 3.68
C GLU A 301 -8.00 -22.76 2.61
N GLU A 302 -9.28 -22.94 2.92
CA GLU A 302 -10.39 -22.79 1.98
C GLU A 302 -11.48 -21.84 2.49
N ILE A 303 -12.08 -21.10 1.56
CA ILE A 303 -13.30 -20.33 1.83
C ILE A 303 -14.47 -21.29 1.80
N VAL A 304 -15.34 -21.26 2.84
CA VAL A 304 -16.51 -22.13 2.89
C VAL A 304 -17.50 -21.81 1.76
N GLU A 305 -18.09 -22.83 1.18
CA GLU A 305 -18.93 -22.71 -0.01
C GLU A 305 -20.16 -21.81 0.18
N SER A 306 -20.68 -21.71 1.41
CA SER A 306 -21.85 -20.89 1.75
C SER A 306 -21.56 -19.39 1.84
N LEU A 307 -20.28 -18.98 1.95
CA LEU A 307 -19.93 -17.57 2.02
C LEU A 307 -20.33 -16.81 0.75
N GLY A 308 -21.07 -15.73 0.93
CA GLY A 308 -21.61 -14.94 -0.18
C GLY A 308 -22.90 -15.50 -0.82
N LYS A 309 -23.26 -16.76 -0.52
CA LYS A 309 -24.51 -17.41 -1.00
C LYS A 309 -25.63 -17.35 0.05
N GLU A 310 -25.29 -17.33 1.33
CA GLU A 310 -26.21 -17.28 2.45
C GLU A 310 -26.10 -15.95 3.19
N ARG A 311 -27.22 -15.49 3.80
CA ARG A 311 -27.25 -14.22 4.55
C ARG A 311 -26.72 -14.31 5.99
N ALA A 312 -26.17 -15.46 6.37
CA ALA A 312 -25.76 -15.72 7.74
C ALA A 312 -24.47 -14.98 8.18
N PHE A 313 -23.64 -14.52 7.24
CA PHE A 313 -22.29 -14.05 7.54
C PHE A 313 -22.25 -12.57 7.92
N GLY A 314 -22.30 -11.67 7.02
CA GLY A 314 -22.06 -10.27 7.28
C GLY A 314 -23.30 -9.45 7.65
N GLN A 315 -23.10 -8.30 8.28
CA GLN A 315 -24.12 -7.26 8.44
C GLN A 315 -23.51 -5.88 8.26
N PHE A 316 -24.33 -4.91 7.88
CA PHE A 316 -23.90 -3.53 7.79
C PHE A 316 -23.72 -2.92 9.19
N LEU A 317 -22.53 -2.46 9.52
CA LEU A 317 -22.21 -1.80 10.77
C LEU A 317 -22.39 -0.28 10.62
N ARG A 318 -23.35 0.26 11.34
CA ARG A 318 -23.52 1.71 11.41
C ARG A 318 -22.63 2.27 12.53
N ALA A 319 -22.00 3.41 12.25
CA ALA A 319 -21.42 4.21 13.31
C ALA A 319 -22.54 4.61 14.29
N ALA A 320 -22.35 4.37 15.58
CA ALA A 320 -23.29 4.82 16.58
C ALA A 320 -23.42 6.36 16.49
N SER A 321 -24.65 6.89 16.53
CA SER A 321 -24.88 8.32 16.63
C SER A 321 -24.18 8.79 17.91
N GLY A 322 -23.14 9.64 17.76
CA GLY A 322 -22.21 9.97 18.81
C GLY A 322 -22.88 10.33 20.13
N THR A 323 -22.72 9.47 21.11
CA THR A 323 -22.83 9.86 22.51
C THR A 323 -21.61 10.73 22.77
N GLN A 324 -21.82 12.00 23.01
CA GLN A 324 -20.80 12.97 23.38
C GLN A 324 -20.08 12.44 24.62
N VAL A 325 -18.76 12.22 24.52
CA VAL A 325 -17.87 12.18 25.67
C VAL A 325 -17.39 13.59 25.97
#